data_6b2437dbbdc68a032130ac5ae53bb384
#
_entry.id   6b2437dbbdc68a032130ac5ae53bb384
#
_cell.length_a   1.000
_cell.length_b   1.000
_cell.length_c   1.000
_cell.angle_alpha   90.00
_cell.angle_beta   90.00
_cell.angle_gamma   90.00
#
_symmetry.space_group_name_H-M   'P 1'
#
loop_
_entity.id
_entity.type
_entity.pdbx_description
1 polymer ?
#
loop_
_entity_poly.entity_id
_entity_poly.type
_entity_poly.pdbx_seq_one_letter_code
_entity_poly.pdbx_strand_id
1 'polypeptide(L)'
;MNQPDAHDAPAAPLLGAVETGGTKTVCGVGTAPDTVRIVATIPTTTPDETLGRVVEVLRAEGVAALGVGSFGPVDLDPASKTWGHVLNTVKPGWTDTDVAGRLGQALGVPVGFDTDVNAAALGEGAAGAARGVRSFVYVTVGTGIGAGVVIDGRPVRGRPHPEVGHIPIARDPGDAFPGVCPFHGACWEGLASGPAIEARWGARAETLPPDHPAWMIEARAIARGLATIVLTTAPARVVLGGGVMSAPGLLALVHAALLDVLGGYVVGLDTLRAIETYVVPPALGGRAGVAGAIELAHRCLDTR
;
A
#
# COMPACT_ATOMS: atom_id res chain seq x y z
N MET A 1 -13.43 54.02 -13.59
CA MET A 1 -13.83 52.61 -13.65
C MET A 1 -12.78 51.80 -12.87
N ASN A 2 -13.07 51.52 -11.59
CA ASN A 2 -12.19 50.71 -10.78
C ASN A 2 -12.36 49.23 -11.19
N GLN A 3 -11.25 48.57 -11.55
CA GLN A 3 -11.22 47.13 -11.66
C GLN A 3 -11.48 46.54 -10.26
N PRO A 4 -12.34 45.51 -10.11
CA PRO A 4 -12.47 44.82 -8.87
C PRO A 4 -11.17 44.07 -8.57
N ASP A 5 -10.69 44.23 -7.33
CA ASP A 5 -9.56 43.51 -6.76
C ASP A 5 -9.72 41.99 -6.99
N ALA A 6 -8.66 41.37 -7.48
CA ALA A 6 -8.58 39.89 -7.51
C ALA A 6 -8.75 39.40 -6.11
N HIS A 7 -9.92 38.81 -5.78
CA HIS A 7 -10.16 38.15 -4.52
C HIS A 7 -9.07 37.09 -4.30
N ASP A 8 -8.27 37.27 -3.26
CA ASP A 8 -7.40 36.25 -2.70
C ASP A 8 -8.24 34.98 -2.46
N ALA A 9 -8.09 34.00 -3.30
CA ALA A 9 -8.68 32.69 -3.04
C ALA A 9 -8.09 32.20 -1.71
N PRO A 10 -8.91 31.72 -0.77
CA PRO A 10 -8.41 31.25 0.52
C PRO A 10 -7.35 30.18 0.29
N ALA A 11 -6.23 30.29 1.00
CA ALA A 11 -5.16 29.30 0.90
C ALA A 11 -5.71 27.89 1.13
N ALA A 12 -5.30 26.93 0.32
CA ALA A 12 -5.73 25.54 0.47
C ALA A 12 -5.40 25.04 1.89
N PRO A 13 -6.34 24.33 2.55
CA PRO A 13 -6.17 23.88 3.91
C PRO A 13 -4.98 22.92 4.02
N LEU A 14 -4.21 23.04 5.11
CA LEU A 14 -3.16 22.08 5.42
C LEU A 14 -3.80 20.77 5.90
N LEU A 15 -3.43 19.67 5.28
CA LEU A 15 -3.94 18.32 5.58
C LEU A 15 -2.89 17.49 6.28
N GLY A 16 -3.34 16.66 7.23
CA GLY A 16 -2.51 15.66 7.89
C GLY A 16 -2.58 14.33 7.17
N ALA A 17 -1.48 13.61 7.21
CA ALA A 17 -1.34 12.27 6.68
C ALA A 17 -0.68 11.36 7.70
N VAL A 18 -1.24 10.17 7.88
CA VAL A 18 -0.67 9.11 8.70
C VAL A 18 -0.65 7.81 7.91
N GLU A 19 0.51 7.18 7.83
CA GLU A 19 0.67 5.82 7.35
C GLU A 19 1.15 4.96 8.52
N THR A 20 0.28 4.10 9.05
CA THR A 20 0.68 3.15 10.09
C THR A 20 1.09 1.83 9.45
N GLY A 21 2.36 1.47 9.61
CA GLY A 21 2.88 0.14 9.28
C GLY A 21 3.14 -0.68 10.54
N GLY A 22 3.41 -1.97 10.38
CA GLY A 22 3.63 -2.88 11.52
C GLY A 22 4.86 -2.54 12.38
N THR A 23 5.84 -1.79 11.86
CA THR A 23 7.09 -1.45 12.56
C THR A 23 7.28 0.05 12.76
N LYS A 24 6.77 0.87 11.85
CA LYS A 24 6.87 2.33 11.89
C LYS A 24 5.56 2.98 11.46
N THR A 25 5.29 4.15 12.01
CA THR A 25 4.21 5.05 11.64
C THR A 25 4.82 6.33 11.09
N VAL A 26 4.41 6.76 9.91
CA VAL A 26 4.91 7.96 9.25
C VAL A 26 3.83 9.03 9.29
N CYS A 27 4.20 10.23 9.76
CA CYS A 27 3.34 11.41 9.75
C CYS A 27 3.82 12.40 8.69
N GLY A 28 2.89 12.92 7.92
CA GLY A 28 3.14 13.93 6.90
C GLY A 28 2.10 15.04 6.94
N VAL A 29 2.42 16.16 6.31
CA VAL A 29 1.48 17.26 6.06
C VAL A 29 1.67 17.80 4.65
N GLY A 30 0.60 18.32 4.06
CA GLY A 30 0.64 18.92 2.72
C GLY A 30 -0.73 19.47 2.34
N THR A 31 -0.77 20.24 1.27
CA THR A 31 -2.03 20.74 0.68
C THR A 31 -2.48 19.88 -0.50
N ALA A 32 -1.61 18.99 -1.00
CA ALA A 32 -1.88 18.05 -2.09
C ALA A 32 -0.94 16.84 -1.98
N PRO A 33 -1.27 15.69 -2.62
CA PRO A 33 -0.44 14.47 -2.58
C PRO A 33 1.01 14.67 -3.05
N ASP A 34 1.26 15.51 -4.02
CA ASP A 34 2.59 15.83 -4.57
C ASP A 34 3.40 16.80 -3.67
N THR A 35 2.73 17.56 -2.81
CA THR A 35 3.37 18.53 -1.90
C THR A 35 3.58 17.99 -0.49
N VAL A 36 3.25 16.71 -0.24
CA VAL A 36 3.39 16.11 1.08
C VAL A 36 4.85 16.12 1.55
N ARG A 37 5.08 16.65 2.76
CA ARG A 37 6.36 16.52 3.49
C ARG A 37 6.19 15.62 4.71
N ILE A 38 7.14 14.74 4.94
CA ILE A 38 7.20 13.93 6.14
C ILE A 38 7.65 14.82 7.30
N VAL A 39 6.89 14.81 8.39
CA VAL A 39 7.17 15.59 9.60
C VAL A 39 7.69 14.73 10.74
N ALA A 40 7.34 13.45 10.77
CA ALA A 40 7.87 12.50 11.73
C ALA A 40 7.82 11.06 11.22
N THR A 41 8.73 10.24 11.72
CA THR A 41 8.68 8.77 11.64
C THR A 41 8.78 8.23 13.05
N ILE A 42 7.76 7.49 13.47
CA ILE A 42 7.55 7.02 14.85
C ILE A 42 7.60 5.49 14.83
N PRO A 43 8.28 4.82 15.77
CA PRO A 43 8.14 3.38 15.94
C PRO A 43 6.69 3.00 16.25
N THR A 44 6.16 1.97 15.59
CA THR A 44 4.84 1.42 15.91
C THR A 44 4.98 0.47 17.09
N THR A 45 4.62 0.93 18.28
CA THR A 45 4.65 0.19 19.55
C THR A 45 3.24 -0.18 19.98
N THR A 46 2.82 0.19 21.18
CA THR A 46 1.42 0.06 21.62
C THR A 46 0.55 1.11 20.92
N PRO A 47 -0.77 0.85 20.78
CA PRO A 47 -1.70 1.86 20.24
C PRO A 47 -1.64 3.19 20.96
N ASP A 48 -1.64 3.17 22.29
CA ASP A 48 -1.68 4.39 23.10
C ASP A 48 -0.43 5.25 22.91
N GLU A 49 0.74 4.63 22.92
CA GLU A 49 2.00 5.36 22.71
C GLU A 49 2.11 5.87 21.28
N THR A 50 1.81 5.01 20.29
CA THR A 50 1.93 5.39 18.89
C THR A 50 0.95 6.48 18.50
N LEU A 51 -0.35 6.30 18.81
CA LEU A 51 -1.37 7.30 18.47
C LEU A 51 -1.20 8.60 19.27
N GLY A 52 -0.75 8.51 20.53
CA GLY A 52 -0.41 9.69 21.34
C GLY A 52 0.67 10.55 20.67
N ARG A 53 1.75 9.95 20.21
CA ARG A 53 2.82 10.66 19.48
C ARG A 53 2.36 11.23 18.13
N VAL A 54 1.50 10.51 17.40
CA VAL A 54 0.89 11.03 16.17
C VAL A 54 0.10 12.30 16.46
N VAL A 55 -0.71 12.30 17.53
CA VAL A 55 -1.50 13.47 17.95
C VAL A 55 -0.60 14.63 18.32
N GLU A 56 0.47 14.42 19.09
CA GLU A 56 1.43 15.48 19.45
C GLU A 56 2.02 16.15 18.20
N VAL A 57 2.51 15.35 17.23
CA VAL A 57 3.11 15.84 16.01
C VAL A 57 2.11 16.65 15.18
N LEU A 58 0.93 16.09 14.89
CA LEU A 58 -0.03 16.72 13.99
C LEU A 58 -0.79 17.89 14.60
N ARG A 59 -0.95 17.92 15.93
CA ARG A 59 -1.53 19.08 16.64
C ARG A 59 -0.65 20.32 16.48
N ALA A 60 0.67 20.17 16.52
CA ALA A 60 1.60 21.26 16.29
C ALA A 60 1.53 21.84 14.88
N GLU A 61 1.11 21.05 13.90
CA GLU A 61 0.99 21.47 12.50
C GLU A 61 -0.34 22.17 12.17
N GLY A 62 -1.39 22.01 12.99
CA GLY A 62 -2.67 22.70 12.81
C GLY A 62 -3.45 22.25 11.57
N VAL A 63 -3.55 20.95 11.33
CA VAL A 63 -4.20 20.36 10.14
C VAL A 63 -5.71 20.52 10.19
N ALA A 64 -6.35 20.70 9.02
CA ALA A 64 -7.80 20.89 8.87
C ALA A 64 -8.57 19.55 8.67
N ALA A 65 -7.90 18.51 8.19
CA ALA A 65 -8.41 17.16 8.04
C ALA A 65 -7.26 16.16 8.11
N LEU A 66 -7.57 14.91 8.39
CA LEU A 66 -6.58 13.84 8.50
C LEU A 66 -6.92 12.68 7.56
N GLY A 67 -5.95 12.22 6.80
CA GLY A 67 -6.02 10.93 6.12
C GLY A 67 -5.16 9.89 6.83
N VAL A 68 -5.66 8.68 6.93
CA VAL A 68 -4.97 7.57 7.59
C VAL A 68 -4.98 6.35 6.70
N GLY A 69 -3.79 5.86 6.34
CA GLY A 69 -3.57 4.53 5.77
C GLY A 69 -3.04 3.61 6.87
N SER A 70 -3.73 2.52 7.15
CA SER A 70 -3.37 1.63 8.26
C SER A 70 -3.09 0.20 7.80
N PHE A 71 -2.10 -0.44 8.41
CA PHE A 71 -1.99 -1.88 8.33
C PHE A 71 -3.30 -2.53 8.81
N GLY A 72 -3.59 -3.72 8.31
CA GLY A 72 -4.87 -4.38 8.51
C GLY A 72 -4.81 -5.71 9.27
N PRO A 73 -5.93 -6.45 9.16
CA PRO A 73 -7.17 -6.03 8.51
C PRO A 73 -7.88 -4.89 9.25
N VAL A 74 -8.62 -4.03 8.50
CA VAL A 74 -9.33 -2.87 9.05
C VAL A 74 -10.80 -2.87 8.66
N ASP A 75 -11.63 -2.20 9.44
CA ASP A 75 -13.04 -2.00 9.10
C ASP A 75 -13.23 -0.71 8.29
N LEU A 76 -13.67 -0.88 7.05
CA LEU A 76 -13.90 0.21 6.09
C LEU A 76 -15.38 0.49 5.81
N ASP A 77 -16.31 -0.24 6.45
CA ASP A 77 -17.75 -0.01 6.27
C ASP A 77 -18.20 1.24 7.06
N PRO A 78 -18.60 2.35 6.38
CA PRO A 78 -19.03 3.57 7.07
C PRO A 78 -20.27 3.36 7.96
N ALA A 79 -21.05 2.31 7.72
CA ALA A 79 -22.22 1.97 8.53
C ALA A 79 -21.87 1.12 9.76
N SER A 80 -20.64 0.63 9.84
CA SER A 80 -20.19 -0.18 10.97
C SER A 80 -19.89 0.67 12.20
N LYS A 81 -20.18 0.11 13.37
CA LYS A 81 -19.80 0.74 14.65
C LYS A 81 -18.28 0.71 14.91
N THR A 82 -17.57 -0.13 14.20
CA THR A 82 -16.11 -0.31 14.29
C THR A 82 -15.41 0.26 13.06
N TRP A 83 -16.06 1.14 12.29
CA TRP A 83 -15.40 1.84 11.19
C TRP A 83 -14.13 2.54 11.68
N GLY A 84 -13.02 2.32 10.97
CA GLY A 84 -11.74 2.92 11.34
C GLY A 84 -10.94 2.14 12.39
N HIS A 85 -11.42 0.94 12.79
CA HIS A 85 -10.67 0.04 13.66
C HIS A 85 -9.71 -0.85 12.89
N VAL A 86 -8.57 -1.16 13.50
CA VAL A 86 -7.77 -2.35 13.17
C VAL A 86 -8.48 -3.54 13.80
N LEU A 87 -8.81 -4.53 12.98
CA LEU A 87 -9.53 -5.73 13.40
C LEU A 87 -8.58 -6.79 13.99
N ASN A 88 -8.79 -8.07 13.63
CA ASN A 88 -7.97 -9.18 14.09
C ASN A 88 -6.61 -9.18 13.36
N THR A 89 -5.60 -8.61 13.99
CA THR A 89 -4.24 -8.47 13.45
C THR A 89 -3.23 -9.30 14.24
N VAL A 90 -2.14 -9.69 13.58
CA VAL A 90 -0.98 -10.34 14.24
C VAL A 90 -0.13 -9.37 15.06
N LYS A 91 -0.33 -8.06 14.92
CA LYS A 91 0.40 -7.04 15.68
C LYS A 91 -0.08 -7.02 17.12
N PRO A 92 0.77 -7.34 18.11
CA PRO A 92 0.36 -7.43 19.51
C PRO A 92 -0.23 -6.11 20.02
N GLY A 93 -1.40 -6.19 20.68
CA GLY A 93 -2.09 -5.07 21.32
C GLY A 93 -2.89 -4.18 20.37
N TRP A 94 -2.90 -4.44 19.06
CA TRP A 94 -3.61 -3.62 18.06
C TRP A 94 -4.99 -4.17 17.66
N THR A 95 -5.30 -5.41 18.03
CA THR A 95 -6.63 -5.99 17.76
C THR A 95 -7.73 -5.12 18.37
N ASP A 96 -8.75 -4.82 17.57
CA ASP A 96 -9.91 -3.99 17.93
C ASP A 96 -9.56 -2.55 18.35
N THR A 97 -8.51 -1.98 17.74
CA THR A 97 -8.07 -0.61 18.04
C THR A 97 -8.80 0.39 17.17
N ASP A 98 -9.54 1.31 17.78
CA ASP A 98 -10.13 2.48 17.12
C ASP A 98 -9.03 3.50 16.75
N VAL A 99 -8.54 3.44 15.53
CA VAL A 99 -7.50 4.35 15.03
C VAL A 99 -8.12 5.67 14.55
N ALA A 100 -9.14 5.58 13.71
CA ALA A 100 -9.74 6.77 13.09
C ALA A 100 -10.47 7.65 14.12
N GLY A 101 -11.31 7.05 14.98
CA GLY A 101 -12.06 7.79 15.98
C GLY A 101 -11.15 8.45 17.02
N ARG A 102 -10.15 7.75 17.53
CA ARG A 102 -9.19 8.31 18.51
C ARG A 102 -8.40 9.49 17.93
N LEU A 103 -7.88 9.37 16.71
CA LEU A 103 -7.14 10.46 16.06
C LEU A 103 -8.04 11.66 15.74
N GLY A 104 -9.22 11.40 15.16
CA GLY A 104 -10.19 12.43 14.83
C GLY A 104 -10.67 13.21 16.06
N GLN A 105 -11.02 12.50 17.14
CA GLN A 105 -11.43 13.11 18.40
C GLN A 105 -10.31 13.95 19.04
N ALA A 106 -9.09 13.40 19.10
CA ALA A 106 -7.97 14.09 19.75
C ALA A 106 -7.52 15.34 18.98
N LEU A 107 -7.61 15.34 17.64
CA LEU A 107 -7.22 16.49 16.80
C LEU A 107 -8.40 17.43 16.51
N GLY A 108 -9.65 16.99 16.71
CA GLY A 108 -10.83 17.78 16.42
C GLY A 108 -11.09 17.96 14.91
N VAL A 109 -10.65 17.02 14.07
CA VAL A 109 -10.72 17.10 12.61
C VAL A 109 -11.42 15.88 11.99
N PRO A 110 -12.01 16.01 10.79
CA PRO A 110 -12.51 14.87 10.04
C PRO A 110 -11.37 13.92 9.61
N VAL A 111 -11.69 12.63 9.51
CA VAL A 111 -10.72 11.59 9.17
C VAL A 111 -11.19 10.81 7.94
N GLY A 112 -10.35 10.72 6.91
CA GLY A 112 -10.44 9.74 5.84
C GLY A 112 -9.58 8.52 6.19
N PHE A 113 -10.14 7.31 6.09
CA PHE A 113 -9.49 6.09 6.55
C PHE A 113 -9.53 4.98 5.50
N ASP A 114 -8.40 4.31 5.29
CA ASP A 114 -8.28 3.13 4.43
C ASP A 114 -7.08 2.26 4.86
N THR A 115 -6.83 1.16 4.15
CA THR A 115 -5.60 0.38 4.33
C THR A 115 -4.37 1.16 3.87
N ASP A 116 -3.19 0.80 4.39
CA ASP A 116 -1.89 1.34 3.96
C ASP A 116 -1.65 1.15 2.45
N VAL A 117 -1.99 -0.03 1.91
CA VAL A 117 -1.85 -0.32 0.48
C VAL A 117 -2.86 0.43 -0.40
N ASN A 118 -4.09 0.65 0.06
CA ASN A 118 -5.05 1.50 -0.64
C ASN A 118 -4.60 2.96 -0.62
N ALA A 119 -4.08 3.44 0.51
CA ALA A 119 -3.48 4.77 0.59
C ALA A 119 -2.31 4.88 -0.41
N ALA A 120 -1.37 3.92 -0.42
CA ALA A 120 -0.26 3.94 -1.38
C ALA A 120 -0.75 3.92 -2.84
N ALA A 121 -1.78 3.13 -3.15
CA ALA A 121 -2.41 3.13 -4.47
C ALA A 121 -2.98 4.52 -4.82
N LEU A 122 -3.73 5.14 -3.90
CA LEU A 122 -4.28 6.49 -4.11
C LEU A 122 -3.18 7.53 -4.34
N GLY A 123 -2.06 7.45 -3.59
CA GLY A 123 -0.91 8.32 -3.78
C GLY A 123 -0.29 8.17 -5.17
N GLU A 124 -0.02 6.94 -5.60
CA GLU A 124 0.51 6.65 -6.94
C GLU A 124 -0.48 7.03 -8.05
N GLY A 125 -1.78 6.95 -7.80
CA GLY A 125 -2.83 7.42 -8.73
C GLY A 125 -2.91 8.93 -8.84
N ALA A 126 -2.73 9.65 -7.73
CA ALA A 126 -2.82 11.10 -7.69
C ALA A 126 -1.55 11.80 -8.22
N ALA A 127 -0.36 11.31 -7.82
CA ALA A 127 0.90 12.02 -8.04
C ALA A 127 2.06 11.11 -8.52
N GLY A 128 1.83 9.80 -8.74
CA GLY A 128 2.89 8.85 -9.03
C GLY A 128 2.73 8.08 -10.34
N ALA A 129 3.16 6.82 -10.32
CA ALA A 129 3.27 5.96 -11.50
C ALA A 129 1.93 5.59 -12.15
N ALA A 130 0.81 5.72 -11.43
CA ALA A 130 -0.53 5.46 -11.94
C ALA A 130 -1.32 6.75 -12.24
N ARG A 131 -0.66 7.92 -12.29
CA ARG A 131 -1.33 9.18 -12.61
C ARG A 131 -2.02 9.11 -13.98
N GLY A 132 -3.30 9.50 -14.00
CA GLY A 132 -4.15 9.44 -15.20
C GLY A 132 -4.70 8.05 -15.54
N VAL A 133 -4.38 7.03 -14.76
CA VAL A 133 -4.91 5.67 -14.93
C VAL A 133 -6.07 5.45 -13.95
N ARG A 134 -7.24 5.09 -14.47
CA ARG A 134 -8.45 4.94 -13.64
C ARG A 134 -8.55 3.59 -12.93
N SER A 135 -8.04 2.53 -13.58
CA SER A 135 -8.08 1.18 -13.03
C SER A 135 -6.67 0.59 -13.02
N PHE A 136 -6.12 0.40 -11.85
CA PHE A 136 -4.76 -0.08 -11.65
C PHE A 136 -4.63 -0.80 -10.29
N VAL A 137 -3.52 -1.49 -10.10
CA VAL A 137 -3.23 -2.13 -8.81
C VAL A 137 -1.85 -1.69 -8.34
N TYR A 138 -1.76 -1.28 -7.08
CA TYR A 138 -0.51 -1.13 -6.36
C TYR A 138 -0.25 -2.40 -5.56
N VAL A 139 0.93 -2.99 -5.70
CA VAL A 139 1.34 -4.18 -4.95
C VAL A 139 2.61 -3.86 -4.17
N THR A 140 2.65 -4.21 -2.90
CA THR A 140 3.86 -4.16 -2.07
C THR A 140 4.30 -5.56 -1.69
N VAL A 141 5.61 -5.85 -1.87
CA VAL A 141 6.25 -7.09 -1.42
C VAL A 141 7.34 -6.71 -0.44
N GLY A 142 7.10 -6.97 0.85
CA GLY A 142 7.96 -6.56 1.95
C GLY A 142 7.89 -7.54 3.12
N THR A 143 7.63 -7.05 4.33
CA THR A 143 7.34 -7.90 5.51
C THR A 143 6.12 -8.79 5.28
N GLY A 144 5.14 -8.28 4.54
CA GLY A 144 4.01 -9.03 4.01
C GLY A 144 3.83 -8.73 2.53
N ILE A 145 2.74 -9.23 1.94
CA ILE A 145 2.29 -8.89 0.60
C ILE A 145 0.88 -8.30 0.70
N GLY A 146 0.72 -7.08 0.21
CA GLY A 146 -0.57 -6.43 0.14
C GLY A 146 -0.80 -5.77 -1.21
N ALA A 147 -2.06 -5.49 -1.54
CA ALA A 147 -2.37 -4.71 -2.74
C ALA A 147 -3.55 -3.77 -2.55
N GLY A 148 -3.40 -2.56 -3.07
CA GLY A 148 -4.49 -1.61 -3.29
C GLY A 148 -5.02 -1.77 -4.71
N VAL A 149 -6.22 -2.33 -4.84
CA VAL A 149 -6.90 -2.49 -6.12
C VAL A 149 -7.79 -1.28 -6.36
N VAL A 150 -7.53 -0.53 -7.42
CA VAL A 150 -8.31 0.67 -7.79
C VAL A 150 -9.07 0.38 -9.09
N ILE A 151 -10.39 0.56 -9.07
CA ILE A 151 -11.27 0.45 -10.22
C ILE A 151 -12.04 1.75 -10.36
N ASP A 152 -11.98 2.36 -11.55
CA ASP A 152 -12.62 3.65 -11.85
C ASP A 152 -12.26 4.76 -10.85
N GLY A 153 -11.01 4.79 -10.38
CA GLY A 153 -10.47 5.79 -9.46
C GLY A 153 -10.87 5.57 -8.00
N ARG A 154 -11.48 4.43 -7.68
CA ARG A 154 -11.91 4.08 -6.32
C ARG A 154 -11.25 2.78 -5.86
N PRO A 155 -10.69 2.74 -4.64
CA PRO A 155 -10.24 1.48 -4.05
C PRO A 155 -11.40 0.49 -3.94
N VAL A 156 -11.13 -0.76 -4.27
CA VAL A 156 -12.10 -1.85 -4.09
C VAL A 156 -12.30 -2.08 -2.60
N ARG A 157 -13.54 -2.06 -2.19
CA ARG A 157 -13.97 -2.35 -0.82
C ARG A 157 -14.99 -3.49 -0.86
N GLY A 158 -15.10 -4.22 0.21
CA GLY A 158 -16.01 -5.35 0.31
C GLY A 158 -16.13 -5.77 1.77
N ARG A 159 -15.82 -7.04 2.07
CA ARG A 159 -15.92 -7.57 3.43
C ARG A 159 -14.59 -8.17 3.89
N PRO A 160 -13.74 -7.41 4.58
CA PRO A 160 -13.73 -5.94 4.69
C PRO A 160 -13.06 -5.26 3.47
N HIS A 161 -12.00 -5.85 2.92
CA HIS A 161 -11.23 -5.38 1.76
C HIS A 161 -10.46 -6.57 1.12
N PRO A 162 -9.93 -6.44 -0.11
CA PRO A 162 -9.12 -7.49 -0.72
C PRO A 162 -7.85 -7.79 0.09
N GLU A 163 -7.62 -9.08 0.34
CA GLU A 163 -6.44 -9.62 1.01
C GLU A 163 -5.63 -10.46 0.02
N VAL A 164 -5.16 -9.82 -1.06
CA VAL A 164 -4.53 -10.53 -2.19
C VAL A 164 -3.22 -11.22 -1.82
N GLY A 165 -2.54 -10.80 -0.76
CA GLY A 165 -1.35 -11.50 -0.25
C GLY A 165 -1.64 -12.93 0.18
N HIS A 166 -2.89 -13.25 0.50
CA HIS A 166 -3.28 -14.58 0.98
C HIS A 166 -3.89 -15.48 -0.10
N ILE A 167 -3.86 -15.06 -1.38
CA ILE A 167 -4.29 -15.95 -2.48
C ILE A 167 -3.38 -17.17 -2.60
N PRO A 168 -3.91 -18.34 -2.96
CA PRO A 168 -3.08 -19.49 -3.32
C PRO A 168 -2.39 -19.22 -4.66
N ILE A 169 -1.11 -19.57 -4.75
CA ILE A 169 -0.37 -19.53 -6.01
C ILE A 169 0.20 -20.91 -6.34
N ALA A 170 0.39 -21.19 -7.63
CA ALA A 170 1.05 -22.41 -8.06
C ALA A 170 2.50 -22.43 -7.56
N ARG A 171 3.00 -23.61 -7.20
CA ARG A 171 4.41 -23.81 -6.76
C ARG A 171 5.26 -24.33 -7.91
N ASP A 172 6.56 -24.13 -7.80
CA ASP A 172 7.49 -24.81 -8.72
C ASP A 172 7.45 -26.31 -8.48
N PRO A 173 7.60 -27.15 -9.52
CA PRO A 173 7.72 -28.58 -9.36
C PRO A 173 8.85 -28.93 -8.39
N GLY A 174 8.56 -29.76 -7.39
CA GLY A 174 9.52 -30.17 -6.37
C GLY A 174 9.78 -29.14 -5.24
N ASP A 175 9.16 -27.98 -5.28
CA ASP A 175 9.27 -27.02 -4.17
C ASP A 175 8.52 -27.53 -2.92
N ALA A 176 9.25 -27.97 -1.92
CA ALA A 176 8.73 -28.51 -0.65
C ALA A 176 8.67 -27.46 0.47
N PHE A 177 9.00 -26.18 0.21
CA PHE A 177 8.96 -25.16 1.26
C PHE A 177 7.54 -24.95 1.79
N PRO A 178 7.28 -25.09 3.10
CA PRO A 178 5.91 -25.11 3.65
C PRO A 178 5.22 -23.73 3.60
N GLY A 179 5.99 -22.64 3.40
CA GLY A 179 5.52 -21.27 3.57
C GLY A 179 5.56 -20.84 5.03
N VAL A 180 5.42 -19.52 5.26
CA VAL A 180 5.51 -18.91 6.61
C VAL A 180 4.21 -18.26 7.08
N CYS A 181 3.17 -18.23 6.25
CA CYS A 181 1.92 -17.61 6.66
C CYS A 181 1.27 -18.41 7.81
N PRO A 182 0.95 -17.79 8.96
CA PRO A 182 0.39 -18.49 10.11
C PRO A 182 -1.02 -19.04 9.86
N PHE A 183 -1.74 -18.49 8.85
CA PHE A 183 -3.10 -18.92 8.51
C PHE A 183 -3.14 -19.94 7.38
N HIS A 184 -2.33 -19.74 6.32
CA HIS A 184 -2.44 -20.46 5.05
C HIS A 184 -1.16 -21.22 4.66
N GLY A 185 -0.09 -21.15 5.47
CA GLY A 185 1.22 -21.73 5.10
C GLY A 185 1.75 -21.15 3.78
N ALA A 186 1.42 -21.79 2.66
CA ALA A 186 1.95 -21.55 1.32
C ALA A 186 1.06 -20.64 0.44
N CYS A 187 0.39 -19.64 1.00
CA CYS A 187 -0.21 -18.56 0.20
C CYS A 187 0.87 -17.68 -0.43
N TRP A 188 0.49 -16.71 -1.27
CA TRP A 188 1.44 -15.82 -1.94
C TRP A 188 2.40 -15.14 -0.98
N GLU A 189 1.90 -14.52 0.09
CA GLU A 189 2.71 -13.93 1.14
C GLU A 189 3.61 -14.96 1.84
N GLY A 190 3.06 -16.12 2.17
CA GLY A 190 3.80 -17.20 2.84
C GLY A 190 4.95 -17.77 2.01
N LEU A 191 4.95 -17.56 0.69
CA LEU A 191 5.98 -18.05 -0.23
C LEU A 191 6.95 -16.96 -0.69
N ALA A 192 6.52 -15.67 -0.73
CA ALA A 192 7.25 -14.60 -1.42
C ALA A 192 7.41 -13.31 -0.59
N SER A 193 7.15 -13.32 0.72
CA SER A 193 7.48 -12.19 1.59
C SER A 193 8.94 -12.22 2.06
N GLY A 194 9.42 -11.09 2.60
CA GLY A 194 10.76 -11.03 3.22
C GLY A 194 10.99 -12.11 4.27
N PRO A 195 10.06 -12.35 5.22
CA PRO A 195 10.13 -13.50 6.14
C PRO A 195 10.16 -14.87 5.43
N ALA A 196 9.48 -15.03 4.30
CA ALA A 196 9.54 -16.27 3.53
C ALA A 196 10.92 -16.49 2.91
N ILE A 197 11.55 -15.44 2.40
CA ILE A 197 12.95 -15.49 1.92
C ILE A 197 13.88 -15.89 3.06
N GLU A 198 13.78 -15.22 4.21
CA GLU A 198 14.62 -15.50 5.37
C GLU A 198 14.45 -16.95 5.87
N ALA A 199 13.22 -17.42 5.98
CA ALA A 199 12.94 -18.79 6.42
C ALA A 199 13.41 -19.85 5.42
N ARG A 200 13.34 -19.56 4.11
CA ARG A 200 13.75 -20.50 3.06
C ARG A 200 15.29 -20.57 2.92
N TRP A 201 15.98 -19.46 3.07
CA TRP A 201 17.41 -19.32 2.73
C TRP A 201 18.32 -19.10 3.93
N GLY A 202 17.76 -18.92 5.14
CA GLY A 202 18.53 -18.63 6.36
C GLY A 202 19.19 -17.25 6.35
N ALA A 203 18.80 -16.36 5.42
CA ALA A 203 19.39 -15.04 5.26
C ALA A 203 18.31 -14.03 4.82
N ARG A 204 18.43 -12.80 5.31
CA ARG A 204 17.48 -11.73 4.95
C ARG A 204 17.70 -11.29 3.50
N ALA A 205 16.63 -10.89 2.86
CA ALA A 205 16.63 -10.44 1.45
C ALA A 205 17.73 -9.42 1.15
N GLU A 206 17.94 -8.45 2.03
CA GLU A 206 18.92 -7.37 1.85
C GLU A 206 20.38 -7.85 1.90
N THR A 207 20.63 -9.06 2.40
CA THR A 207 21.96 -9.64 2.53
C THR A 207 22.29 -10.65 1.42
N LEU A 208 21.31 -11.03 0.60
CA LEU A 208 21.51 -11.97 -0.49
C LEU A 208 22.22 -11.28 -1.69
N PRO A 209 23.24 -11.91 -2.28
CA PRO A 209 23.90 -11.35 -3.45
C PRO A 209 22.95 -11.31 -4.67
N PRO A 210 23.18 -10.40 -5.64
CA PRO A 210 22.29 -10.22 -6.79
C PRO A 210 22.11 -11.46 -7.66
N ASP A 211 23.07 -12.36 -7.68
CA ASP A 211 23.06 -13.62 -8.46
C ASP A 211 22.55 -14.84 -7.66
N HIS A 212 22.05 -14.61 -6.44
CA HIS A 212 21.54 -15.70 -5.60
C HIS A 212 20.32 -16.37 -6.24
N PRO A 213 20.21 -17.72 -6.24
CA PRO A 213 19.09 -18.45 -6.86
C PRO A 213 17.72 -18.13 -6.26
N ALA A 214 17.68 -17.56 -5.05
CA ALA A 214 16.44 -17.08 -4.43
C ALA A 214 15.66 -16.14 -5.35
N TRP A 215 16.35 -15.25 -6.06
CA TRP A 215 15.68 -14.22 -6.86
C TRP A 215 14.86 -14.77 -8.02
N MET A 216 15.31 -15.89 -8.61
CA MET A 216 14.52 -16.55 -9.65
C MET A 216 13.24 -17.21 -9.09
N ILE A 217 13.33 -17.83 -7.92
CA ILE A 217 12.17 -18.42 -7.22
C ILE A 217 11.20 -17.33 -6.80
N GLU A 218 11.74 -16.26 -6.24
CA GLU A 218 10.97 -15.08 -5.83
C GLU A 218 10.23 -14.44 -7.00
N ALA A 219 10.93 -14.20 -8.11
CA ALA A 219 10.34 -13.62 -9.32
C ALA A 219 9.17 -14.45 -9.85
N ARG A 220 9.31 -15.79 -9.89
CA ARG A 220 8.22 -16.68 -10.32
C ARG A 220 7.03 -16.67 -9.37
N ALA A 221 7.27 -16.63 -8.05
CA ALA A 221 6.20 -16.54 -7.06
C ALA A 221 5.46 -15.21 -7.17
N ILE A 222 6.20 -14.09 -7.32
CA ILE A 222 5.60 -12.77 -7.54
C ILE A 222 4.79 -12.75 -8.84
N ALA A 223 5.35 -13.25 -9.94
CA ALA A 223 4.68 -13.28 -11.24
C ALA A 223 3.37 -14.06 -11.22
N ARG A 224 3.29 -15.19 -10.51
CA ARG A 224 2.05 -15.97 -10.36
C ARG A 224 0.96 -15.23 -9.60
N GLY A 225 1.32 -14.53 -8.53
CA GLY A 225 0.39 -13.66 -7.83
C GLY A 225 -0.10 -12.50 -8.71
N LEU A 226 0.82 -11.85 -9.43
CA LEU A 226 0.48 -10.79 -10.38
C LEU A 226 -0.43 -11.30 -11.51
N ALA A 227 -0.15 -12.49 -12.08
CA ALA A 227 -1.00 -13.07 -13.11
C ALA A 227 -2.45 -13.30 -12.61
N THR A 228 -2.62 -13.73 -11.35
CA THR A 228 -3.95 -13.86 -10.74
C THR A 228 -4.65 -12.50 -10.68
N ILE A 229 -3.96 -11.45 -10.27
CA ILE A 229 -4.51 -10.08 -10.24
C ILE A 229 -4.88 -9.62 -11.65
N VAL A 230 -3.97 -9.78 -12.62
CA VAL A 230 -4.18 -9.38 -14.02
C VAL A 230 -5.41 -10.06 -14.61
N LEU A 231 -5.54 -11.38 -14.40
CA LEU A 231 -6.63 -12.17 -14.98
C LEU A 231 -7.99 -11.95 -14.27
N THR A 232 -7.99 -11.44 -13.03
CA THR A 232 -9.24 -11.25 -12.26
C THR A 232 -9.72 -9.82 -12.24
N THR A 233 -8.82 -8.83 -12.25
CA THR A 233 -9.18 -7.41 -12.12
C THR A 233 -8.93 -6.58 -13.38
N ALA A 234 -8.22 -7.16 -14.37
CA ALA A 234 -7.90 -6.53 -15.66
C ALA A 234 -7.41 -5.08 -15.53
N PRO A 235 -6.42 -4.77 -14.67
CA PRO A 235 -5.95 -3.42 -14.47
C PRO A 235 -5.23 -2.89 -15.71
N ALA A 236 -5.30 -1.58 -15.96
CA ALA A 236 -4.53 -0.95 -17.04
C ALA A 236 -3.06 -0.76 -16.68
N ARG A 237 -2.69 -0.91 -15.40
CA ARG A 237 -1.31 -0.82 -14.90
C ARG A 237 -1.16 -1.55 -13.57
N VAL A 238 0.02 -2.10 -13.34
CA VAL A 238 0.45 -2.60 -12.01
C VAL A 238 1.63 -1.76 -11.55
N VAL A 239 1.54 -1.21 -10.32
CA VAL A 239 2.65 -0.55 -9.64
C VAL A 239 3.19 -1.52 -8.60
N LEU A 240 4.42 -2.01 -8.79
CA LEU A 240 5.01 -3.05 -7.96
C LEU A 240 6.18 -2.51 -7.13
N GLY A 241 6.00 -2.47 -5.82
CA GLY A 241 6.98 -1.95 -4.87
C GLY A 241 7.16 -2.84 -3.64
N GLY A 242 7.67 -2.24 -2.57
CA GLY A 242 8.00 -2.90 -1.31
C GLY A 242 9.49 -3.21 -1.16
N GLY A 243 9.91 -3.53 0.07
CA GLY A 243 11.32 -3.71 0.41
C GLY A 243 12.01 -4.82 -0.37
N VAL A 244 11.34 -5.94 -0.62
CA VAL A 244 11.88 -7.06 -1.40
C VAL A 244 12.16 -6.63 -2.85
N MET A 245 11.31 -5.79 -3.43
CA MET A 245 11.50 -5.29 -4.80
C MET A 245 12.69 -4.34 -4.97
N SER A 246 13.33 -3.93 -3.88
CA SER A 246 14.58 -3.16 -3.94
C SER A 246 15.79 -4.00 -4.34
N ALA A 247 15.66 -5.33 -4.39
CA ALA A 247 16.74 -6.23 -4.81
C ALA A 247 17.13 -5.95 -6.29
N PRO A 248 18.43 -5.72 -6.57
CA PRO A 248 18.88 -5.41 -7.92
C PRO A 248 18.50 -6.50 -8.93
N GLY A 249 17.86 -6.10 -10.03
CA GLY A 249 17.49 -7.01 -11.10
C GLY A 249 16.20 -7.80 -10.87
N LEU A 250 15.63 -7.83 -9.66
CA LEU A 250 14.44 -8.62 -9.37
C LEU A 250 13.24 -8.20 -10.23
N LEU A 251 13.02 -6.91 -10.45
CA LEU A 251 11.91 -6.44 -11.30
C LEU A 251 12.01 -6.98 -12.73
N ALA A 252 13.22 -7.02 -13.31
CA ALA A 252 13.41 -7.59 -14.66
C ALA A 252 13.13 -9.10 -14.68
N LEU A 253 13.51 -9.84 -13.64
CA LEU A 253 13.16 -11.24 -13.49
C LEU A 253 11.65 -11.46 -13.36
N VAL A 254 10.96 -10.59 -12.62
CA VAL A 254 9.49 -10.62 -12.50
C VAL A 254 8.83 -10.34 -13.84
N HIS A 255 9.32 -9.38 -14.64
CA HIS A 255 8.80 -9.10 -15.97
C HIS A 255 8.90 -10.33 -16.87
N ALA A 256 10.06 -10.98 -16.93
CA ALA A 256 10.26 -12.19 -17.74
C ALA A 256 9.35 -13.34 -17.27
N ALA A 257 9.28 -13.56 -15.95
CA ALA A 257 8.44 -14.59 -15.37
C ALA A 257 6.94 -14.34 -15.60
N LEU A 258 6.49 -13.08 -15.56
CA LEU A 258 5.09 -12.73 -15.81
C LEU A 258 4.70 -12.96 -17.27
N LEU A 259 5.58 -12.59 -18.20
CA LEU A 259 5.39 -12.90 -19.64
C LEU A 259 5.18 -14.41 -19.86
N ASP A 260 6.04 -15.23 -19.23
CA ASP A 260 5.95 -16.68 -19.31
C ASP A 260 4.65 -17.22 -18.70
N VAL A 261 4.27 -16.77 -17.51
CA VAL A 261 3.06 -17.21 -16.81
C VAL A 261 1.79 -16.81 -17.56
N LEU A 262 1.74 -15.63 -18.18
CA LEU A 262 0.58 -15.18 -18.97
C LEU A 262 0.46 -15.95 -20.31
N GLY A 263 1.55 -16.53 -20.81
CA GLY A 263 1.56 -17.43 -21.97
C GLY A 263 0.99 -16.83 -23.24
N GLY A 264 1.03 -15.50 -23.41
CA GLY A 264 0.46 -14.79 -24.55
C GLY A 264 -1.08 -14.71 -24.56
N TYR A 265 -1.76 -15.13 -23.50
CA TYR A 265 -3.23 -15.12 -23.43
C TYR A 265 -3.82 -13.71 -23.34
N VAL A 266 -3.16 -12.80 -22.62
CA VAL A 266 -3.64 -11.44 -22.44
C VAL A 266 -3.17 -10.55 -23.59
N VAL A 267 -4.11 -10.08 -24.40
CA VAL A 267 -3.83 -9.21 -25.56
C VAL A 267 -3.10 -7.94 -25.10
N GLY A 268 -1.98 -7.62 -25.77
CA GLY A 268 -1.14 -6.46 -25.46
C GLY A 268 -0.15 -6.67 -24.30
N LEU A 269 -0.08 -7.87 -23.71
CA LEU A 269 0.93 -8.29 -22.74
C LEU A 269 1.72 -9.52 -23.21
N ASP A 270 1.94 -9.62 -24.51
CA ASP A 270 2.57 -10.75 -25.22
C ASP A 270 4.05 -10.51 -25.54
N THR A 271 4.61 -9.40 -25.13
CA THR A 271 6.03 -9.07 -25.30
C THR A 271 6.63 -8.56 -24.00
N LEU A 272 7.95 -8.78 -23.81
CA LEU A 272 8.66 -8.28 -22.64
C LEU A 272 8.52 -6.76 -22.50
N ARG A 273 8.64 -6.01 -23.61
CA ARG A 273 8.48 -4.56 -23.60
C ARG A 273 7.07 -4.12 -23.15
N ALA A 274 6.02 -4.85 -23.52
CA ALA A 274 4.67 -4.56 -23.05
C ALA A 274 4.56 -4.77 -21.53
N ILE A 275 5.12 -5.86 -21.02
CA ILE A 275 5.16 -6.15 -19.58
C ILE A 275 5.95 -5.07 -18.82
N GLU A 276 7.11 -4.62 -19.32
CA GLU A 276 7.94 -3.57 -18.70
C GLU A 276 7.22 -2.23 -18.58
N THR A 277 6.33 -1.90 -19.51
CA THR A 277 5.52 -0.68 -19.47
C THR A 277 4.24 -0.83 -18.66
N TYR A 278 3.80 -2.06 -18.44
CA TYR A 278 2.59 -2.41 -17.70
C TYR A 278 2.86 -2.59 -16.21
N VAL A 279 3.91 -3.30 -15.83
CA VAL A 279 4.35 -3.46 -14.44
C VAL A 279 5.52 -2.51 -14.20
N VAL A 280 5.28 -1.47 -13.42
CA VAL A 280 6.23 -0.37 -13.18
C VAL A 280 6.57 -0.23 -11.70
N PRO A 281 7.76 0.28 -11.35
CA PRO A 281 8.06 0.61 -9.96
C PRO A 281 7.25 1.83 -9.49
N PRO A 282 7.03 2.01 -8.16
CA PRO A 282 6.39 3.19 -7.61
C PRO A 282 7.22 4.45 -7.87
N ALA A 283 6.58 5.51 -8.32
CA ALA A 283 7.24 6.80 -8.57
C ALA A 283 7.45 7.61 -7.29
N LEU A 284 6.58 7.43 -6.29
CA LEU A 284 6.66 8.15 -5.01
C LEU A 284 7.56 7.45 -3.99
N GLY A 285 7.98 6.21 -4.26
CA GLY A 285 8.81 5.42 -3.36
C GLY A 285 8.20 5.31 -1.96
N GLY A 286 8.98 5.58 -0.93
CA GLY A 286 8.52 5.52 0.46
C GLY A 286 7.52 6.61 0.89
N ARG A 287 7.10 7.49 -0.02
CA ARG A 287 6.09 8.53 0.25
C ARG A 287 4.70 8.17 -0.27
N ALA A 288 4.54 7.04 -0.96
CA ALA A 288 3.26 6.66 -1.58
C ALA A 288 2.12 6.61 -0.57
N GLY A 289 2.32 5.98 0.59
CA GLY A 289 1.30 5.87 1.63
C GLY A 289 0.88 7.22 2.22
N VAL A 290 1.85 8.08 2.59
CA VAL A 290 1.50 9.42 3.12
C VAL A 290 0.92 10.35 2.05
N ALA A 291 1.34 10.24 0.78
CA ALA A 291 0.73 10.98 -0.33
C ALA A 291 -0.74 10.56 -0.53
N GLY A 292 -1.02 9.27 -0.46
CA GLY A 292 -2.37 8.75 -0.52
C GLY A 292 -3.20 9.07 0.72
N ALA A 293 -2.58 9.16 1.89
CA ALA A 293 -3.27 9.66 3.07
C ALA A 293 -3.70 11.13 2.91
N ILE A 294 -2.90 12.00 2.27
CA ILE A 294 -3.37 13.35 1.87
C ILE A 294 -4.59 13.26 0.95
N GLU A 295 -4.59 12.35 -0.02
CA GLU A 295 -5.76 12.13 -0.90
C GLU A 295 -6.99 11.66 -0.12
N LEU A 296 -6.82 10.80 0.90
CA LEU A 296 -7.92 10.40 1.80
C LEU A 296 -8.45 11.60 2.61
N ALA A 297 -7.58 12.50 3.08
CA ALA A 297 -7.97 13.71 3.77
C ALA A 297 -8.79 14.65 2.85
N HIS A 298 -8.39 14.83 1.60
CA HIS A 298 -9.18 15.57 0.61
C HIS A 298 -10.57 14.99 0.43
N ARG A 299 -10.65 13.68 0.16
CA ARG A 299 -11.93 12.99 -0.09
C ARG A 299 -12.90 13.11 1.09
N CYS A 300 -12.42 13.15 2.33
CA CYS A 300 -13.30 13.31 3.48
C CYS A 300 -13.79 14.76 3.67
N LEU A 301 -13.13 15.77 3.13
CA LEU A 301 -13.62 17.15 3.08
C LEU A 301 -14.70 17.33 2.01
N ASP A 302 -14.53 16.72 0.84
CA ASP A 302 -15.46 16.83 -0.31
C ASP A 302 -16.81 16.14 -0.06
N THR A 303 -16.89 15.24 0.91
CA THR A 303 -18.13 14.50 1.27
C THR A 303 -18.99 15.20 2.32
N ARG A 304 -18.63 16.40 2.75
CA ARG A 304 -19.42 17.25 3.67
C ARG A 304 -20.11 18.38 2.94
#